data_8cab3c74e38fe818c5607b19b26ff531
#
_entry.id   8cab3c74e38fe818c5607b19b26ff531
#
_cell.length_a   1.000
_cell.length_b   1.000
_cell.length_c   1.000
_cell.angle_alpha   90.00
_cell.angle_beta   90.00
_cell.angle_gamma   90.00
#
_symmetry.space_group_name_H-M   'P 1'
#
loop_
_entity.id
_entity.type
_entity.pdbx_description
1 polymer ?
#
loop_
_entity_poly.entity_id
_entity_poly.type
_entity_poly.pdbx_seq_one_letter_code
_entity_poly.pdbx_strand_id
1 'polypeptide(L)'
;MKYGFIGCGNMGGALAKALRKSTDSILLSDPSPAAMDLAKELGCSMADNVDTVKQCDRLFLAVKPQIMELVLKPLQAVLAEKKPLLITIAAGLEIAKIESFVGCKLPIIRIMPNTPVAVGKGMITYCTNELVTQEMIDDFLADMQYAGKLDAIPEKLIDAASALAGCGPAFMYMFIEALADGAVACGLPRQNAVAYAAATMAGAAEMVLTTGTHPGALKDAVCSPGGSTIEGVKTLEENGFRGAAMDCVVAAYKRSMELGK
;
A
#
# COMPACT_ATOMS: atom_id res chain seq x y z
N MET A 1 7.13 -21.30 7.05
CA MET A 1 7.56 -20.85 5.69
C MET A 1 8.57 -19.71 5.84
N LYS A 2 9.53 -19.60 4.93
CA LYS A 2 10.55 -18.54 4.95
C LYS A 2 10.26 -17.51 3.86
N TYR A 3 10.29 -16.23 4.25
CA TYR A 3 10.08 -15.11 3.37
C TYR A 3 11.39 -14.46 2.96
N GLY A 4 11.52 -14.10 1.68
CA GLY A 4 12.61 -13.30 1.16
C GLY A 4 12.10 -11.96 0.64
N PHE A 5 12.88 -10.90 0.84
CA PHE A 5 12.62 -9.60 0.24
C PHE A 5 13.77 -9.25 -0.70
N ILE A 6 13.45 -9.04 -1.97
CA ILE A 6 14.37 -8.48 -2.96
C ILE A 6 13.98 -7.01 -3.14
N GLY A 7 14.79 -6.13 -2.54
CA GLY A 7 14.48 -4.70 -2.37
C GLY A 7 13.87 -4.38 -0.99
N CYS A 8 14.55 -3.52 -0.24
CA CYS A 8 14.17 -3.13 1.13
C CYS A 8 14.04 -1.60 1.27
N GLY A 9 13.62 -0.93 0.20
CA GLY A 9 13.29 0.50 0.24
C GLY A 9 12.08 0.79 1.14
N ASN A 10 11.55 2.03 1.08
CA ASN A 10 10.47 2.48 1.96
C ASN A 10 9.30 1.49 2.06
N MET A 11 8.79 1.00 0.92
CA MET A 11 7.63 0.11 0.91
C MET A 11 8.01 -1.34 1.27
N GLY A 12 9.08 -1.88 0.69
CA GLY A 12 9.58 -3.22 1.04
C GLY A 12 9.91 -3.32 2.53
N GLY A 13 10.57 -2.31 3.09
CA GLY A 13 10.86 -2.22 4.52
C GLY A 13 9.61 -2.14 5.40
N ALA A 14 8.60 -1.37 5.00
CA ALA A 14 7.33 -1.28 5.73
C ALA A 14 6.58 -2.62 5.74
N LEU A 15 6.55 -3.32 4.59
CA LEU A 15 5.96 -4.66 4.50
C LEU A 15 6.74 -5.69 5.32
N ALA A 16 8.08 -5.64 5.30
CA ALA A 16 8.91 -6.51 6.14
C ALA A 16 8.67 -6.28 7.64
N LYS A 17 8.52 -5.04 8.08
CA LYS A 17 8.14 -4.69 9.46
C LYS A 17 6.76 -5.21 9.86
N ALA A 18 5.79 -5.12 8.96
CA ALA A 18 4.45 -5.66 9.20
C ALA A 18 4.49 -7.19 9.29
N LEU A 19 5.15 -7.84 8.34
CA LEU A 19 5.31 -9.29 8.28
C LEU A 19 6.07 -9.85 9.51
N ARG A 20 7.05 -9.10 10.03
CA ARG A 20 7.83 -9.48 11.22
C ARG A 20 6.96 -9.76 12.46
N LYS A 21 5.77 -9.17 12.51
CA LYS A 21 4.80 -9.41 13.59
C LYS A 21 4.12 -10.78 13.50
N SER A 22 4.15 -11.41 12.32
CA SER A 22 3.57 -12.74 12.07
C SER A 22 4.63 -13.85 12.05
N THR A 23 5.87 -13.55 11.64
CA THR A 23 6.93 -14.55 11.49
C THR A 23 8.32 -13.97 11.73
N ASP A 24 9.21 -14.81 12.27
CA ASP A 24 10.64 -14.51 12.47
C ASP A 24 11.47 -14.91 11.25
N SER A 25 10.89 -15.67 10.31
CA SER A 25 11.62 -16.31 9.22
C SER A 25 11.68 -15.42 7.98
N ILE A 26 12.44 -14.31 8.09
CA ILE A 26 12.60 -13.30 7.04
C ILE A 26 14.07 -13.18 6.64
N LEU A 27 14.33 -13.10 5.34
CA LEU A 27 15.63 -12.87 4.74
C LEU A 27 15.56 -11.63 3.83
N LEU A 28 16.48 -10.70 3.99
CA LEU A 28 16.51 -9.45 3.23
C LEU A 28 17.64 -9.47 2.20
N SER A 29 17.36 -8.95 1.00
CA SER A 29 18.32 -8.76 -0.07
C SER A 29 18.19 -7.36 -0.67
N ASP A 30 19.14 -6.49 -0.34
CA ASP A 30 19.22 -5.13 -0.83
C ASP A 30 20.65 -4.60 -0.56
N PRO A 31 21.31 -3.96 -1.53
CA PRO A 31 22.68 -3.48 -1.36
C PRO A 31 22.80 -2.18 -0.51
N SER A 32 21.68 -1.55 -0.14
CA SER A 32 21.70 -0.25 0.53
C SER A 32 22.09 -0.36 2.03
N PRO A 33 22.82 0.61 2.59
CA PRO A 33 23.09 0.66 4.01
C PRO A 33 21.82 0.67 4.88
N ALA A 34 20.76 1.33 4.41
CA ALA A 34 19.47 1.38 5.10
C ALA A 34 18.83 -0.02 5.28
N ALA A 35 19.07 -0.95 4.36
CA ALA A 35 18.62 -2.32 4.50
C ALA A 35 19.38 -3.09 5.59
N MET A 36 20.65 -2.79 5.80
CA MET A 36 21.43 -3.37 6.91
C MET A 36 20.90 -2.91 8.27
N ASP A 37 20.51 -1.64 8.37
CA ASP A 37 19.93 -1.11 9.60
C ASP A 37 18.54 -1.70 9.84
N LEU A 38 17.73 -1.86 8.77
CA LEU A 38 16.46 -2.57 8.84
C LEU A 38 16.64 -4.03 9.29
N ALA A 39 17.64 -4.74 8.76
CA ALA A 39 17.91 -6.12 9.16
C ALA A 39 18.24 -6.23 10.64
N LYS A 40 19.06 -5.31 11.17
CA LYS A 40 19.36 -5.23 12.60
C LYS A 40 18.11 -4.92 13.44
N GLU A 41 17.31 -3.94 13.01
CA GLU A 41 16.05 -3.57 13.68
C GLU A 41 15.10 -4.76 13.79
N LEU A 42 14.96 -5.54 12.72
CA LEU A 42 14.05 -6.68 12.65
C LEU A 42 14.65 -7.99 13.21
N GLY A 43 15.94 -8.02 13.50
CA GLY A 43 16.64 -9.27 13.85
C GLY A 43 16.66 -10.28 12.69
N CYS A 44 16.69 -9.79 11.44
CA CYS A 44 16.68 -10.61 10.23
C CYS A 44 18.10 -10.78 9.67
N SER A 45 18.32 -11.88 8.94
CA SER A 45 19.55 -12.09 8.16
C SER A 45 19.48 -11.39 6.81
N MET A 46 20.66 -11.13 6.23
CA MET A 46 20.79 -10.65 4.84
C MET A 46 21.49 -11.70 3.97
N ALA A 47 21.15 -11.71 2.70
CA ALA A 47 21.80 -12.53 1.68
C ALA A 47 21.78 -11.80 0.33
N ASP A 48 22.49 -12.32 -0.67
CA ASP A 48 22.30 -11.87 -2.04
C ASP A 48 20.98 -12.40 -2.64
N ASN A 49 20.64 -11.92 -3.83
CA ASN A 49 19.38 -12.30 -4.49
C ASN A 49 19.29 -13.81 -4.76
N VAL A 50 20.40 -14.47 -5.18
CA VAL A 50 20.42 -15.89 -5.52
C VAL A 50 20.19 -16.75 -4.28
N ASP A 51 20.89 -16.45 -3.20
CA ASP A 51 20.75 -17.18 -1.95
C ASP A 51 19.40 -16.90 -1.28
N THR A 52 18.84 -15.70 -1.46
CA THR A 52 17.48 -15.39 -1.02
C THR A 52 16.44 -16.24 -1.75
N VAL A 53 16.54 -16.39 -3.09
CA VAL A 53 15.65 -17.27 -3.85
C VAL A 53 15.79 -18.72 -3.40
N LYS A 54 17.01 -19.26 -3.24
CA LYS A 54 17.25 -20.65 -2.82
C LYS A 54 16.64 -20.98 -1.48
N GLN A 55 16.70 -20.04 -0.52
CA GLN A 55 16.33 -20.30 0.87
C GLN A 55 14.87 -20.01 1.18
N CYS A 56 14.15 -19.20 0.35
CA CYS A 56 12.82 -18.71 0.67
C CYS A 56 11.73 -19.41 -0.13
N ASP A 57 10.58 -19.61 0.50
CA ASP A 57 9.40 -20.23 -0.12
C ASP A 57 8.49 -19.17 -0.74
N ARG A 58 8.57 -17.92 -0.24
CA ARG A 58 7.82 -16.77 -0.68
C ARG A 58 8.76 -15.58 -0.85
N LEU A 59 8.67 -14.89 -1.97
CA LEU A 59 9.57 -13.79 -2.33
C LEU A 59 8.79 -12.50 -2.62
N PHE A 60 9.03 -11.49 -1.80
CA PHE A 60 8.62 -10.14 -2.13
C PHE A 60 9.58 -9.51 -3.14
N LEU A 61 9.04 -9.12 -4.30
CA LEU A 61 9.73 -8.36 -5.33
C LEU A 61 9.41 -6.87 -5.11
N ALA A 62 10.25 -6.20 -4.33
CA ALA A 62 10.02 -4.83 -3.85
C ALA A 62 11.03 -3.81 -4.42
N VAL A 63 11.63 -4.13 -5.54
CA VAL A 63 12.45 -3.20 -6.33
C VAL A 63 11.58 -2.30 -7.20
N LYS A 64 12.15 -1.18 -7.66
CA LYS A 64 11.44 -0.28 -8.57
C LYS A 64 11.12 -0.98 -9.91
N PRO A 65 9.97 -0.69 -10.53
CA PRO A 65 9.55 -1.32 -11.79
C PRO A 65 10.62 -1.28 -12.89
N GLN A 66 11.34 -0.16 -13.00
CA GLN A 66 12.35 0.08 -14.04
C GLN A 66 13.55 -0.87 -13.98
N ILE A 67 13.85 -1.45 -12.83
CA ILE A 67 14.96 -2.38 -12.64
C ILE A 67 14.50 -3.83 -12.45
N MET A 68 13.19 -4.10 -12.48
CA MET A 68 12.63 -5.43 -12.21
C MET A 68 13.19 -6.50 -13.17
N GLU A 69 13.23 -6.21 -14.46
CA GLU A 69 13.79 -7.13 -15.47
C GLU A 69 15.27 -7.41 -15.20
N LEU A 70 16.06 -6.36 -14.93
CA LEU A 70 17.48 -6.48 -14.64
C LEU A 70 17.74 -7.37 -13.42
N VAL A 71 16.88 -7.28 -12.41
CA VAL A 71 16.97 -8.09 -11.19
C VAL A 71 16.53 -9.53 -11.42
N LEU A 72 15.43 -9.75 -12.14
CA LEU A 72 14.85 -11.10 -12.31
C LEU A 72 15.58 -11.96 -13.35
N LYS A 73 16.09 -11.37 -14.44
CA LYS A 73 16.73 -12.10 -15.52
C LYS A 73 17.90 -12.98 -15.09
N PRO A 74 18.84 -12.53 -14.24
CA PRO A 74 19.89 -13.40 -13.70
C PRO A 74 19.39 -14.50 -12.76
N LEU A 75 18.17 -14.38 -12.21
CA LEU A 75 17.59 -15.32 -11.26
C LEU A 75 16.74 -16.43 -11.92
N GLN A 76 16.51 -16.39 -13.24
CA GLN A 76 15.62 -17.30 -13.95
C GLN A 76 15.89 -18.80 -13.65
N ALA A 77 17.16 -19.21 -13.67
CA ALA A 77 17.53 -20.61 -13.44
C ALA A 77 17.17 -21.07 -12.01
N VAL A 78 17.52 -20.27 -11.01
CA VAL A 78 17.25 -20.60 -9.61
C VAL A 78 15.76 -20.48 -9.26
N LEU A 79 15.02 -19.56 -9.89
CA LEU A 79 13.56 -19.45 -9.77
C LEU A 79 12.85 -20.68 -10.36
N ALA A 80 13.29 -21.15 -11.53
CA ALA A 80 12.73 -22.34 -12.17
C ALA A 80 12.98 -23.63 -11.36
N GLU A 81 14.10 -23.70 -10.64
CA GLU A 81 14.43 -24.82 -9.74
C GLU A 81 13.62 -24.76 -8.43
N LYS A 82 13.66 -23.63 -7.73
CA LYS A 82 13.07 -23.45 -6.39
C LYS A 82 11.54 -23.32 -6.43
N LYS A 83 10.99 -22.69 -7.47
CA LYS A 83 9.55 -22.43 -7.68
C LYS A 83 8.84 -21.75 -6.49
N PRO A 84 9.34 -20.62 -5.98
CA PRO A 84 8.71 -19.91 -4.87
C PRO A 84 7.41 -19.22 -5.31
N LEU A 85 6.55 -18.89 -4.33
CA LEU A 85 5.49 -17.91 -4.53
C LEU A 85 6.09 -16.51 -4.64
N LEU A 86 5.82 -15.80 -5.73
CA LEU A 86 6.26 -14.43 -5.93
C LEU A 86 5.16 -13.44 -5.46
N ILE A 87 5.55 -12.42 -4.73
CA ILE A 87 4.67 -11.33 -4.28
C ILE A 87 5.28 -10.03 -4.80
N THR A 88 4.68 -9.45 -5.84
CA THR A 88 5.21 -8.23 -6.47
C THR A 88 4.44 -6.99 -6.02
N ILE A 89 5.18 -5.91 -5.73
CA ILE A 89 4.62 -4.58 -5.41
C ILE A 89 4.89 -3.55 -6.52
N ALA A 90 5.32 -4.00 -7.70
CA ALA A 90 5.73 -3.12 -8.78
C ALA A 90 4.53 -2.41 -9.41
N ALA A 91 4.46 -1.08 -9.21
CA ALA A 91 3.45 -0.25 -9.85
C ALA A 91 3.59 -0.27 -11.38
N GLY A 92 2.47 -0.37 -12.10
CA GLY A 92 2.45 -0.35 -13.57
C GLY A 92 2.94 -1.63 -14.26
N LEU A 93 3.37 -2.67 -13.51
CA LEU A 93 3.73 -3.97 -14.09
C LEU A 93 2.63 -4.99 -13.82
N GLU A 94 2.00 -5.48 -14.89
CA GLU A 94 1.03 -6.56 -14.82
C GLU A 94 1.72 -7.92 -14.56
N ILE A 95 0.95 -8.90 -14.07
CA ILE A 95 1.43 -10.26 -13.78
C ILE A 95 2.10 -10.87 -15.03
N ALA A 96 1.48 -10.74 -16.21
CA ALA A 96 2.02 -11.24 -17.46
C ALA A 96 3.43 -10.67 -17.78
N LYS A 97 3.67 -9.40 -17.41
CA LYS A 97 4.99 -8.77 -17.58
C LYS A 97 6.02 -9.35 -16.61
N ILE A 98 5.65 -9.57 -15.36
CA ILE A 98 6.51 -10.24 -14.37
C ILE A 98 6.83 -11.67 -14.83
N GLU A 99 5.85 -12.44 -15.30
CA GLU A 99 6.05 -13.79 -15.86
C GLU A 99 7.07 -13.78 -17.01
N SER A 100 7.01 -12.78 -17.90
CA SER A 100 7.99 -12.66 -19.00
C SER A 100 9.42 -12.42 -18.51
N PHE A 101 9.62 -11.74 -17.39
CA PHE A 101 10.93 -11.50 -16.79
C PHE A 101 11.46 -12.74 -16.04
N VAL A 102 10.56 -13.48 -15.40
CA VAL A 102 10.88 -14.71 -14.65
C VAL A 102 11.28 -15.86 -15.60
N GLY A 103 10.67 -15.93 -16.78
CA GLY A 103 11.00 -16.94 -17.81
C GLY A 103 10.48 -18.35 -17.52
N CYS A 104 9.71 -18.55 -16.47
CA CYS A 104 9.03 -19.81 -16.14
C CYS A 104 7.68 -19.56 -15.45
N LYS A 105 6.84 -20.58 -15.38
CA LYS A 105 5.54 -20.49 -14.71
C LYS A 105 5.68 -20.61 -13.20
N LEU A 106 5.30 -19.57 -12.47
CA LEU A 106 5.33 -19.51 -11.00
C LEU A 106 4.00 -18.93 -10.47
N PRO A 107 3.60 -19.28 -9.24
CA PRO A 107 2.51 -18.59 -8.57
C PRO A 107 2.91 -17.15 -8.26
N ILE A 108 2.05 -16.20 -8.64
CA ILE A 108 2.30 -14.76 -8.48
C ILE A 108 1.10 -14.09 -7.83
N ILE A 109 1.33 -13.40 -6.72
CA ILE A 109 0.41 -12.43 -6.12
C ILE A 109 0.95 -11.03 -6.45
N ARG A 110 0.17 -10.25 -7.18
CA ARG A 110 0.44 -8.82 -7.39
C ARG A 110 -0.30 -8.03 -6.33
N ILE A 111 0.40 -7.23 -5.56
CA ILE A 111 -0.18 -6.39 -4.52
C ILE A 111 0.12 -4.91 -4.80
N MET A 112 -0.82 -4.05 -4.41
CA MET A 112 -0.63 -2.61 -4.44
C MET A 112 -0.88 -2.03 -3.04
N PRO A 113 0.18 -1.93 -2.23
CA PRO A 113 0.13 -1.34 -0.89
C PRO A 113 0.22 0.19 -0.95
N ASN A 114 -0.09 0.83 0.18
CA ASN A 114 0.14 2.26 0.38
C ASN A 114 0.97 2.54 1.66
N THR A 115 1.43 3.77 1.82
CA THR A 115 2.37 4.16 2.90
C THR A 115 1.87 3.90 4.33
N PRO A 116 0.54 3.95 4.67
CA PRO A 116 0.05 3.61 6.00
C PRO A 116 0.29 2.16 6.46
N VAL A 117 0.77 1.26 5.59
CA VAL A 117 1.32 -0.05 6.00
C VAL A 117 2.35 0.11 7.13
N ALA A 118 3.14 1.17 7.13
CA ALA A 118 4.16 1.43 8.15
C ALA A 118 3.59 1.49 9.59
N VAL A 119 2.32 1.84 9.71
CA VAL A 119 1.58 1.91 10.99
C VAL A 119 0.49 0.84 11.12
N GLY A 120 0.48 -0.17 10.24
CA GLY A 120 -0.50 -1.25 10.25
C GLY A 120 -1.90 -0.84 9.80
N LYS A 121 -2.03 0.25 9.07
CA LYS A 121 -3.29 0.82 8.56
C LYS A 121 -3.27 0.98 7.03
N GLY A 122 -2.48 0.14 6.36
CA GLY A 122 -2.42 0.11 4.90
C GLY A 122 -3.74 -0.33 4.28
N MET A 123 -3.99 0.15 3.06
CA MET A 123 -4.94 -0.47 2.13
C MET A 123 -4.12 -1.18 1.05
N ILE A 124 -4.27 -2.49 0.96
CA ILE A 124 -3.49 -3.34 0.05
C ILE A 124 -4.48 -4.05 -0.86
N THR A 125 -4.55 -3.64 -2.11
CA THR A 125 -5.29 -4.43 -3.11
C THR A 125 -4.40 -5.51 -3.69
N TYR A 126 -4.98 -6.67 -4.06
CA TYR A 126 -4.22 -7.75 -4.64
C TYR A 126 -5.00 -8.50 -5.74
N CYS A 127 -4.26 -9.12 -6.64
CA CYS A 127 -4.75 -10.11 -7.59
C CYS A 127 -3.72 -11.24 -7.75
N THR A 128 -4.12 -12.35 -8.36
CA THR A 128 -3.30 -13.55 -8.48
C THR A 128 -3.35 -14.10 -9.91
N ASN A 129 -2.33 -14.88 -10.31
CA ASN A 129 -2.46 -15.74 -11.48
C ASN A 129 -3.11 -17.08 -11.10
N GLU A 130 -3.37 -17.92 -12.12
CA GLU A 130 -4.05 -19.20 -11.98
C GLU A 130 -3.27 -20.28 -11.21
N LEU A 131 -1.98 -20.04 -10.93
CA LEU A 131 -1.12 -20.98 -10.19
C LEU A 131 -1.17 -20.77 -8.68
N VAL A 132 -1.76 -19.67 -8.22
CA VAL A 132 -1.92 -19.39 -6.79
C VAL A 132 -3.12 -20.18 -6.26
N THR A 133 -2.88 -21.07 -5.30
CA THR A 133 -3.93 -21.85 -4.65
C THR A 133 -4.63 -21.04 -3.54
N GLN A 134 -5.82 -21.49 -3.14
CA GLN A 134 -6.53 -20.86 -2.03
C GLN A 134 -5.72 -20.90 -0.72
N GLU A 135 -5.01 -21.99 -0.45
CA GLU A 135 -4.12 -22.13 0.71
C GLU A 135 -3.01 -21.07 0.71
N MET A 136 -2.40 -20.81 -0.48
CA MET A 136 -1.38 -19.74 -0.60
C MET A 136 -1.96 -18.36 -0.31
N ILE A 137 -3.22 -18.10 -0.71
CA ILE A 137 -3.93 -16.85 -0.42
C ILE A 137 -4.21 -16.74 1.08
N ASP A 138 -4.78 -17.77 1.68
CA ASP A 138 -5.15 -17.77 3.11
C ASP A 138 -3.93 -17.53 4.00
N ASP A 139 -2.83 -18.21 3.70
CA ASP A 139 -1.55 -18.02 4.38
C ASP A 139 -0.99 -16.60 4.18
N PHE A 140 -1.05 -16.07 2.93
CA PHE A 140 -0.61 -14.71 2.65
C PHE A 140 -1.42 -13.68 3.43
N LEU A 141 -2.75 -13.83 3.49
CA LEU A 141 -3.63 -12.93 4.23
C LEU A 141 -3.36 -13.00 5.74
N ALA A 142 -3.18 -14.20 6.29
CA ALA A 142 -2.86 -14.41 7.69
C ALA A 142 -1.51 -13.78 8.07
N ASP A 143 -0.50 -13.95 7.25
CA ASP A 143 0.83 -13.43 7.49
C ASP A 143 0.89 -11.89 7.38
N MET A 144 0.10 -11.32 6.46
CA MET A 144 0.08 -9.86 6.21
C MET A 144 -0.99 -9.08 7.02
N GLN A 145 -1.70 -9.72 7.94
CA GLN A 145 -2.79 -9.11 8.73
C GLN A 145 -2.38 -7.82 9.47
N TYR A 146 -1.11 -7.70 9.84
CA TYR A 146 -0.59 -6.50 10.53
C TYR A 146 -0.20 -5.36 9.59
N ALA A 147 -0.31 -5.55 8.28
CA ALA A 147 -0.04 -4.49 7.30
C ALA A 147 -1.24 -3.55 7.10
N GLY A 148 -2.45 -4.01 7.39
CA GLY A 148 -3.70 -3.28 7.22
C GLY A 148 -4.79 -4.14 6.59
N LYS A 149 -5.69 -3.52 5.82
CA LYS A 149 -6.75 -4.21 5.09
C LYS A 149 -6.23 -4.73 3.76
N LEU A 150 -6.46 -6.01 3.48
CA LEU A 150 -6.17 -6.63 2.19
C LEU A 150 -7.49 -6.91 1.47
N ASP A 151 -7.55 -6.61 0.16
CA ASP A 151 -8.76 -6.75 -0.64
C ASP A 151 -8.42 -7.29 -2.03
N ALA A 152 -9.11 -8.37 -2.43
CA ALA A 152 -8.93 -9.00 -3.73
C ALA A 152 -9.72 -8.25 -4.80
N ILE A 153 -9.06 -7.85 -5.89
CA ILE A 153 -9.72 -7.20 -7.02
C ILE A 153 -9.20 -7.75 -8.36
N PRO A 154 -9.98 -7.69 -9.44
CA PRO A 154 -9.47 -8.00 -10.77
C PRO A 154 -8.26 -7.14 -11.14
N GLU A 155 -7.25 -7.73 -11.80
CA GLU A 155 -6.00 -7.04 -12.14
C GLU A 155 -6.23 -5.72 -12.89
N LYS A 156 -7.19 -5.69 -13.82
CA LYS A 156 -7.56 -4.49 -14.59
C LYS A 156 -8.03 -3.30 -13.74
N LEU A 157 -8.36 -3.51 -12.47
CA LEU A 157 -8.80 -2.46 -11.53
C LEU A 157 -7.68 -2.00 -10.59
N ILE A 158 -6.52 -2.66 -10.59
CA ILE A 158 -5.39 -2.31 -9.71
C ILE A 158 -4.96 -0.85 -9.90
N ASP A 159 -4.88 -0.35 -11.14
CA ASP A 159 -4.44 1.02 -11.39
C ASP A 159 -5.45 2.07 -10.91
N ALA A 160 -6.76 1.78 -11.04
CA ALA A 160 -7.79 2.65 -10.47
C ALA A 160 -7.76 2.63 -8.93
N ALA A 161 -7.60 1.45 -8.33
CA ALA A 161 -7.43 1.31 -6.88
C ALA A 161 -6.15 2.01 -6.40
N SER A 162 -5.06 1.94 -7.17
CA SER A 162 -3.79 2.62 -6.87
C SER A 162 -3.94 4.14 -6.91
N ALA A 163 -4.69 4.69 -7.86
CA ALA A 163 -4.96 6.12 -7.93
C ALA A 163 -5.71 6.63 -6.69
N LEU A 164 -6.62 5.83 -6.14
CA LEU A 164 -7.36 6.16 -4.92
C LEU A 164 -6.54 5.82 -3.66
N ALA A 165 -6.11 4.57 -3.49
CA ALA A 165 -5.51 4.10 -2.25
C ALA A 165 -4.00 4.36 -2.20
N GLY A 166 -3.28 4.23 -3.31
CA GLY A 166 -1.83 4.48 -3.40
C GLY A 166 -1.48 5.96 -3.29
N CYS A 167 -2.18 6.82 -4.05
CA CYS A 167 -1.97 8.27 -4.05
C CYS A 167 -2.75 8.97 -2.92
N GLY A 168 -3.85 8.38 -2.47
CA GLY A 168 -4.77 8.96 -1.48
C GLY A 168 -4.15 9.48 -0.19
N PRO A 169 -3.14 8.82 0.41
CA PRO A 169 -2.48 9.36 1.60
C PRO A 169 -1.99 10.80 1.42
N ALA A 170 -1.43 11.15 0.25
CA ALA A 170 -0.99 12.52 -0.03
C ALA A 170 -2.16 13.52 -0.03
N PHE A 171 -3.30 13.13 -0.61
CA PHE A 171 -4.50 13.97 -0.63
C PHE A 171 -5.05 14.20 0.77
N MET A 172 -5.05 13.15 1.59
CA MET A 172 -5.49 13.23 2.99
C MET A 172 -4.55 14.09 3.83
N TYR A 173 -3.22 14.02 3.61
CA TYR A 173 -2.28 14.90 4.32
C TYR A 173 -2.51 16.37 3.99
N MET A 174 -2.77 16.73 2.72
CA MET A 174 -3.14 18.09 2.33
C MET A 174 -4.43 18.56 3.02
N PHE A 175 -5.43 17.69 3.13
CA PHE A 175 -6.68 18.03 3.79
C PHE A 175 -6.50 18.21 5.31
N ILE A 176 -5.72 17.33 5.97
CA ILE A 176 -5.36 17.47 7.40
C ILE A 176 -4.66 18.82 7.64
N GLU A 177 -3.67 19.15 6.79
CA GLU A 177 -2.91 20.39 6.89
C GLU A 177 -3.83 21.63 6.74
N ALA A 178 -4.69 21.64 5.72
CA ALA A 178 -5.63 22.75 5.49
C ALA A 178 -6.62 22.94 6.64
N LEU A 179 -7.17 21.84 7.20
CA LEU A 179 -8.03 21.92 8.38
C LEU A 179 -7.27 22.47 9.60
N ALA A 180 -6.03 22.05 9.80
CA ALA A 180 -5.18 22.56 10.88
C ALA A 180 -4.87 24.04 10.70
N ASP A 181 -4.61 24.52 9.46
CA ASP A 181 -4.39 25.93 9.16
C ASP A 181 -5.62 26.78 9.48
N GLY A 182 -6.81 26.31 9.09
CA GLY A 182 -8.08 26.96 9.46
C GLY A 182 -8.28 27.05 10.96
N ALA A 183 -7.97 25.97 11.69
CA ALA A 183 -8.06 25.98 13.16
C ALA A 183 -7.06 26.96 13.81
N VAL A 184 -5.85 27.05 13.27
CA VAL A 184 -4.85 28.05 13.74
C VAL A 184 -5.32 29.48 13.48
N ALA A 185 -5.93 29.75 12.33
CA ALA A 185 -6.53 31.05 12.04
C ALA A 185 -7.66 31.42 13.04
N CYS A 186 -8.30 30.41 13.65
CA CYS A 186 -9.27 30.58 14.72
C CYS A 186 -8.65 30.63 16.14
N GLY A 187 -7.31 30.61 16.25
CA GLY A 187 -6.58 30.75 17.54
C GLY A 187 -6.17 29.45 18.20
N LEU A 188 -6.38 28.29 17.57
CA LEU A 188 -5.92 27.01 18.13
C LEU A 188 -4.39 26.86 17.96
N PRO A 189 -3.64 26.43 19.00
CA PRO A 189 -2.20 26.16 18.83
C PRO A 189 -1.93 25.13 17.76
N ARG A 190 -0.88 25.34 16.92
CA ARG A 190 -0.54 24.49 15.76
C ARG A 190 -0.47 23.00 16.08
N GLN A 191 0.21 22.65 17.18
CA GLN A 191 0.37 21.24 17.57
C GLN A 191 -0.98 20.55 17.84
N ASN A 192 -1.89 21.25 18.54
CA ASN A 192 -3.25 20.76 18.80
C ASN A 192 -4.06 20.67 17.50
N ALA A 193 -3.97 21.67 16.64
CA ALA A 193 -4.70 21.74 15.38
C ALA A 193 -4.39 20.54 14.48
N VAL A 194 -3.11 20.20 14.28
CA VAL A 194 -2.70 19.04 13.48
C VAL A 194 -3.20 17.73 14.12
N ALA A 195 -3.02 17.57 15.44
CA ALA A 195 -3.43 16.34 16.13
C ALA A 195 -4.97 16.14 16.05
N TYR A 196 -5.75 17.21 16.23
CA TYR A 196 -7.21 17.13 16.18
C TYR A 196 -7.73 16.86 14.76
N ALA A 197 -7.16 17.54 13.75
CA ALA A 197 -7.52 17.27 12.36
C ALA A 197 -7.24 15.82 11.96
N ALA A 198 -6.06 15.28 12.30
CA ALA A 198 -5.69 13.90 12.01
C ALA A 198 -6.60 12.90 12.76
N ALA A 199 -6.85 13.10 14.05
CA ALA A 199 -7.72 12.24 14.84
C ALA A 199 -9.17 12.27 14.35
N THR A 200 -9.70 13.43 13.99
CA THR A 200 -11.04 13.61 13.44
C THR A 200 -11.19 12.87 12.11
N MET A 201 -10.23 13.00 11.21
CA MET A 201 -10.24 12.30 9.92
C MET A 201 -10.19 10.78 10.11
N ALA A 202 -9.31 10.28 10.99
CA ALA A 202 -9.21 8.85 11.29
C ALA A 202 -10.52 8.31 11.87
N GLY A 203 -11.15 9.03 12.81
CA GLY A 203 -12.44 8.65 13.40
C GLY A 203 -13.58 8.66 12.39
N ALA A 204 -13.65 9.67 11.51
CA ALA A 204 -14.66 9.72 10.46
C ALA A 204 -14.52 8.56 9.45
N ALA A 205 -13.29 8.21 9.07
CA ALA A 205 -13.03 7.06 8.21
C ALA A 205 -13.43 5.74 8.89
N GLU A 206 -13.10 5.57 10.18
CA GLU A 206 -13.46 4.38 10.97
C GLU A 206 -14.98 4.23 11.09
N MET A 207 -15.74 5.32 11.24
CA MET A 207 -17.21 5.29 11.22
C MET A 207 -17.76 4.70 9.92
N VAL A 208 -17.21 5.09 8.77
CA VAL A 208 -17.63 4.54 7.47
C VAL A 208 -17.31 3.05 7.38
N LEU A 209 -16.08 2.64 7.77
CA LEU A 209 -15.62 1.26 7.67
C LEU A 209 -16.37 0.31 8.60
N THR A 210 -16.64 0.76 9.83
CA THR A 210 -17.27 -0.08 10.86
C THR A 210 -18.77 -0.18 10.68
N THR A 211 -19.44 0.92 10.32
CA THR A 211 -20.91 0.93 10.23
C THR A 211 -21.44 0.55 8.85
N GLY A 212 -20.61 0.67 7.80
CA GLY A 212 -21.04 0.54 6.40
C GLY A 212 -22.04 1.62 5.98
N THR A 213 -22.27 2.64 6.80
CA THR A 213 -23.23 3.71 6.53
C THR A 213 -22.69 4.64 5.43
N HIS A 214 -23.56 5.02 4.51
CA HIS A 214 -23.19 5.94 3.44
C HIS A 214 -22.64 7.26 4.00
N PRO A 215 -21.48 7.76 3.50
CA PRO A 215 -20.85 8.99 4.03
C PRO A 215 -21.77 10.21 4.06
N GLY A 216 -22.69 10.34 3.09
CA GLY A 216 -23.71 11.41 3.09
C GLY A 216 -24.63 11.36 4.30
N ALA A 217 -25.09 10.16 4.70
CA ALA A 217 -25.93 10.01 5.89
C ALA A 217 -25.17 10.32 7.19
N LEU A 218 -23.89 9.90 7.28
CA LEU A 218 -23.03 10.24 8.42
C LEU A 218 -22.80 11.76 8.49
N LYS A 219 -22.59 12.43 7.34
CA LYS A 219 -22.47 13.88 7.27
C LYS A 219 -23.76 14.57 7.76
N ASP A 220 -24.92 14.11 7.30
CA ASP A 220 -26.20 14.71 7.68
C ASP A 220 -26.47 14.56 9.19
N ALA A 221 -26.08 13.43 9.80
CA ALA A 221 -26.24 13.18 11.23
C ALA A 221 -25.46 14.17 12.13
N VAL A 222 -24.40 14.78 11.62
CA VAL A 222 -23.63 15.80 12.37
C VAL A 222 -23.97 17.24 11.97
N CYS A 223 -24.90 17.44 11.02
CA CYS A 223 -25.33 18.75 10.53
C CYS A 223 -26.67 19.16 11.14
N SER A 224 -26.64 19.80 12.30
CA SER A 224 -27.87 20.37 12.88
C SER A 224 -28.37 21.60 12.08
N PRO A 225 -29.71 21.85 12.02
CA PRO A 225 -30.27 23.01 11.36
C PRO A 225 -29.68 24.32 11.90
N GLY A 226 -29.11 25.15 11.02
CA GLY A 226 -28.47 26.42 11.38
C GLY A 226 -27.19 26.29 12.22
N GLY A 227 -26.64 25.10 12.37
CA GLY A 227 -25.44 24.85 13.16
C GLY A 227 -24.14 25.20 12.44
N SER A 228 -23.04 25.22 13.19
CA SER A 228 -21.69 25.52 12.65
C SER A 228 -21.22 24.49 11.62
N THR A 229 -21.60 23.23 11.78
CA THR A 229 -21.19 22.16 10.85
C THR A 229 -21.75 22.38 9.45
N ILE A 230 -23.03 22.72 9.32
CA ILE A 230 -23.64 22.94 8.00
C ILE A 230 -23.07 24.19 7.30
N GLU A 231 -22.71 25.24 8.03
CA GLU A 231 -22.02 26.42 7.45
C GLU A 231 -20.63 26.04 6.92
N GLY A 232 -19.87 25.22 7.64
CA GLY A 232 -18.60 24.69 7.17
C GLY A 232 -18.75 23.82 5.91
N VAL A 233 -19.75 22.93 5.89
CA VAL A 233 -20.08 22.08 4.72
C VAL A 233 -20.43 22.96 3.52
N LYS A 234 -21.29 23.97 3.70
CA LYS A 234 -21.67 24.93 2.66
C LYS A 234 -20.43 25.60 2.05
N THR A 235 -19.51 26.06 2.89
CA THR A 235 -18.27 26.69 2.42
C THR A 235 -17.43 25.75 1.55
N LEU A 236 -17.31 24.46 1.92
CA LEU A 236 -16.61 23.46 1.11
C LEU A 236 -17.30 23.24 -0.25
N GLU A 237 -18.64 23.18 -0.27
CA GLU A 237 -19.41 23.02 -1.52
C GLU A 237 -19.27 24.24 -2.44
N GLU A 238 -19.36 25.45 -1.91
CA GLU A 238 -19.19 26.71 -2.65
C GLU A 238 -17.81 26.84 -3.31
N ASN A 239 -16.77 26.24 -2.69
CA ASN A 239 -15.40 26.20 -3.21
C ASN A 239 -15.10 24.97 -4.08
N GLY A 240 -16.11 24.18 -4.46
CA GLY A 240 -15.94 23.09 -5.42
C GLY A 240 -15.19 21.86 -4.89
N PHE A 241 -15.18 21.65 -3.57
CA PHE A 241 -14.43 20.57 -2.91
C PHE A 241 -14.66 19.20 -3.57
N ARG A 242 -15.92 18.83 -3.87
CA ARG A 242 -16.22 17.52 -4.46
C ARG A 242 -15.61 17.35 -5.85
N GLY A 243 -15.70 18.39 -6.69
CA GLY A 243 -15.08 18.39 -8.01
C GLY A 243 -13.58 18.18 -7.92
N ALA A 244 -12.89 18.97 -7.08
CA ALA A 244 -11.46 18.86 -6.88
C ALA A 244 -11.04 17.46 -6.35
N ALA A 245 -11.80 16.89 -5.42
CA ALA A 245 -11.55 15.56 -4.88
C ALA A 245 -11.74 14.44 -5.94
N MET A 246 -12.74 14.55 -6.81
CA MET A 246 -12.90 13.61 -7.93
C MET A 246 -11.79 13.77 -8.96
N ASP A 247 -11.45 15.00 -9.33
CA ASP A 247 -10.47 15.30 -10.37
C ASP A 247 -9.05 14.85 -9.98
N CYS A 248 -8.66 14.95 -8.71
CA CYS A 248 -7.34 14.50 -8.27
C CYS A 248 -7.16 12.97 -8.44
N VAL A 249 -8.19 12.17 -8.17
CA VAL A 249 -8.15 10.71 -8.38
C VAL A 249 -8.11 10.40 -9.89
N VAL A 250 -8.92 11.08 -10.71
CA VAL A 250 -8.92 10.90 -12.17
C VAL A 250 -7.57 11.28 -12.78
N ALA A 251 -6.97 12.38 -12.33
CA ALA A 251 -5.65 12.82 -12.80
C ALA A 251 -4.56 11.79 -12.43
N ALA A 252 -4.57 11.29 -11.19
CA ALA A 252 -3.64 10.26 -10.74
C ALA A 252 -3.78 8.97 -11.55
N TYR A 253 -5.03 8.53 -11.84
CA TYR A 253 -5.30 7.37 -12.67
C TYR A 253 -4.75 7.53 -14.10
N LYS A 254 -5.05 8.66 -14.76
CA LYS A 254 -4.55 8.95 -16.11
C LYS A 254 -3.01 8.89 -16.15
N ARG A 255 -2.36 9.48 -15.14
CA ARG A 255 -0.90 9.46 -15.07
C ARG A 255 -0.33 8.06 -14.83
N SER A 256 -0.98 7.25 -14.00
CA SER A 256 -0.60 5.85 -13.79
C SER A 256 -0.62 5.06 -15.09
N MET A 257 -1.69 5.22 -15.88
CA MET A 257 -1.83 4.57 -17.20
C MET A 257 -0.78 5.01 -18.23
N GLU A 258 -0.26 6.23 -18.13
CA GLU A 258 0.85 6.71 -18.98
C GLU A 258 2.20 6.10 -18.60
N LEU A 259 2.43 5.90 -17.29
CA LEU A 259 3.68 5.35 -16.78
C LEU A 259 3.82 3.84 -16.98
N GLY A 260 2.69 3.13 -17.14
CA GLY A 260 2.64 1.69 -17.38
C GLY A 260 2.86 1.28 -18.85
N LYS A 261 2.96 2.26 -19.76
CA LYS A 261 3.28 2.07 -21.18
C LYS A 261 4.79 2.14 -21.42
#